data_54a59635a816b14357774de21ecd58a8
#
_entry.id   54a59635a816b14357774de21ecd58a8
#
_cell.length_a   1.000
_cell.length_b   1.000
_cell.length_c   1.000
_cell.angle_alpha   90.00
_cell.angle_beta   90.00
_cell.angle_gamma   90.00
#
_symmetry.space_group_name_H-M   'P 1'
#
loop_
_entity.id
_entity.type
_entity.pdbx_description
1 polymer ?
#
loop_
_entity_poly.entity_id
_entity_poly.type
_entity_poly.pdbx_seq_one_letter_code
_entity_poly.pdbx_strand_id
1 'polypeptide(L)'
;MEEIFIAIMERIAGMMPELSCIDEDYGQLEAGAEEDHYPVTFPCVLIGNTESDWNDLGYGVQKSESLITIRLAVDCYDDTHYTSGTYQKAKERLLKAKELYRILQGFQCSEEASPLVRVKNRDYSMPGNIKVYETVYSFTLHDESA
;
A
#
# COMPACT_ATOMS: atom_id res chain seq x y z
N MET A 1 -4.90 -15.55 -3.29
CA MET A 1 -4.52 -14.24 -2.70
C MET A 1 -3.00 -14.01 -2.71
N GLU A 2 -2.21 -15.06 -2.54
CA GLU A 2 -0.74 -14.97 -2.61
C GLU A 2 -0.24 -14.39 -3.93
N GLU A 3 -0.88 -14.74 -5.04
CA GLU A 3 -0.53 -14.20 -6.36
C GLU A 3 -0.73 -12.68 -6.43
N ILE A 4 -1.80 -12.18 -5.79
CA ILE A 4 -2.10 -10.75 -5.73
C ILE A 4 -1.02 -10.01 -4.96
N PHE A 5 -0.68 -10.53 -3.77
CA PHE A 5 0.35 -9.96 -2.90
C PHE A 5 1.71 -9.90 -3.62
N ILE A 6 2.15 -11.01 -4.20
CA ILE A 6 3.44 -11.10 -4.87
C ILE A 6 3.49 -10.18 -6.10
N ALA A 7 2.43 -10.16 -6.90
CA ALA A 7 2.36 -9.28 -8.08
C ALA A 7 2.47 -7.80 -7.71
N ILE A 8 1.80 -7.38 -6.66
CA ILE A 8 1.88 -6.00 -6.16
C ILE A 8 3.30 -5.70 -5.67
N MET A 9 3.88 -6.60 -4.87
CA MET A 9 5.23 -6.42 -4.33
C MET A 9 6.26 -6.28 -5.44
N GLU A 10 6.24 -7.17 -6.43
CA GLU A 10 7.17 -7.13 -7.57
C GLU A 10 6.97 -5.88 -8.42
N ARG A 11 5.73 -5.46 -8.64
CA ARG A 11 5.43 -4.23 -9.38
C ARG A 11 6.02 -3.01 -8.70
N ILE A 12 5.81 -2.87 -7.41
CA ILE A 12 6.33 -1.75 -6.63
C ILE A 12 7.86 -1.78 -6.63
N ALA A 13 8.46 -2.93 -6.35
CA ALA A 13 9.91 -3.08 -6.31
C ALA A 13 10.57 -2.72 -7.65
N GLY A 14 9.95 -3.12 -8.75
CA GLY A 14 10.49 -2.83 -10.09
C GLY A 14 10.31 -1.38 -10.52
N MET A 15 9.24 -0.72 -10.09
CA MET A 15 8.89 0.62 -10.54
C MET A 15 9.32 1.72 -9.58
N MET A 16 9.58 1.38 -8.31
CA MET A 16 10.01 2.33 -7.26
C MET A 16 11.24 1.80 -6.52
N PRO A 17 12.39 1.70 -7.19
CA PRO A 17 13.60 1.13 -6.57
C PRO A 17 14.18 1.98 -5.44
N GLU A 18 13.74 3.22 -5.28
CA GLU A 18 14.16 4.12 -4.20
C GLU A 18 13.56 3.77 -2.83
N LEU A 19 12.57 2.89 -2.76
CA LEU A 19 11.97 2.47 -1.49
C LEU A 19 12.95 1.62 -0.69
N SER A 20 13.11 1.95 0.60
CA SER A 20 14.01 1.23 1.49
C SER A 20 13.44 -0.09 1.98
N CYS A 21 12.11 -0.21 2.01
CA CYS A 21 11.42 -1.39 2.53
C CYS A 21 10.10 -1.59 1.78
N ILE A 22 9.84 -2.82 1.36
CA ILE A 22 8.55 -3.23 0.82
C ILE A 22 8.24 -4.55 1.53
N ASP A 23 7.15 -4.61 2.28
CA ASP A 23 6.86 -5.76 3.13
C ASP A 23 5.36 -5.98 3.28
N GLU A 24 4.99 -7.14 3.79
CA GLU A 24 3.65 -7.42 4.27
C GLU A 24 3.35 -6.54 5.47
N ASP A 25 2.14 -5.98 5.54
CA ASP A 25 1.68 -5.20 6.68
C ASP A 25 1.19 -6.14 7.79
N TYR A 26 1.98 -6.26 8.85
CA TYR A 26 1.59 -7.03 10.04
C TYR A 26 1.54 -6.14 11.30
N GLY A 27 1.45 -4.81 11.13
CA GLY A 27 1.34 -3.87 12.24
C GLY A 27 2.65 -3.25 12.67
N GLN A 28 3.66 -3.20 11.82
CA GLN A 28 4.99 -2.64 12.15
C GLN A 28 4.91 -1.18 12.59
N LEU A 29 4.04 -0.38 11.96
CA LEU A 29 3.92 1.04 12.29
C LEU A 29 3.29 1.23 13.66
N GLU A 30 2.26 0.47 13.98
CA GLU A 30 1.58 0.52 15.27
C GLU A 30 2.49 0.05 16.41
N ALA A 31 3.19 -1.05 16.21
CA ALA A 31 4.17 -1.57 17.17
C ALA A 31 5.31 -0.59 17.40
N GLY A 32 5.83 0.00 16.32
CA GLY A 32 6.91 1.00 16.40
C GLY A 32 6.48 2.27 17.12
N ALA A 33 5.23 2.70 16.94
CA ALA A 33 4.69 3.87 17.61
C ALA A 33 4.62 3.69 19.13
N GLU A 34 4.29 2.49 19.61
CA GLU A 34 4.25 2.16 21.04
C GLU A 34 5.64 2.05 21.65
N GLU A 35 6.61 1.54 20.91
CA GLU A 35 7.97 1.28 21.38
C GLU A 35 8.95 2.43 21.11
N ASP A 36 8.48 3.50 20.48
CA ASP A 36 9.30 4.64 20.04
C ASP A 36 10.45 4.23 19.10
N HIS A 37 10.29 3.11 18.41
CA HIS A 37 11.25 2.57 17.45
C HIS A 37 10.51 1.75 16.39
N TYR A 38 10.68 2.12 15.12
CA TYR A 38 10.03 1.43 14.01
C TYR A 38 10.91 0.30 13.46
N PRO A 39 10.37 -0.93 13.33
CA PRO A 39 11.10 -2.06 12.75
C PRO A 39 11.13 -2.02 11.22
N VAL A 40 11.11 -0.83 10.64
CA VAL A 40 11.18 -0.61 9.19
C VAL A 40 12.09 0.58 8.91
N THR A 41 12.63 0.63 7.71
CA THR A 41 13.36 1.79 7.19
C THR A 41 12.47 2.58 6.25
N PHE A 42 12.63 3.91 6.24
CA PHE A 42 11.80 4.79 5.42
C PHE A 42 12.56 5.28 4.18
N PRO A 43 11.87 5.52 3.06
CA PRO A 43 10.44 5.28 2.82
C PRO A 43 10.13 3.80 2.67
N CYS A 44 8.99 3.39 3.21
CA CYS A 44 8.56 2.00 3.10
C CYS A 44 7.12 1.89 2.57
N VAL A 45 6.83 0.75 1.92
CA VAL A 45 5.47 0.40 1.52
C VAL A 45 5.10 -0.90 2.23
N LEU A 46 3.96 -0.88 2.89
CA LEU A 46 3.39 -2.04 3.56
C LEU A 46 2.13 -2.47 2.82
N ILE A 47 2.11 -3.74 2.43
CA ILE A 47 1.06 -4.33 1.60
C ILE A 47 0.24 -5.25 2.47
N GLY A 48 -1.06 -4.99 2.56
CA GLY A 48 -1.87 -5.94 3.28
C GLY A 48 -3.16 -5.38 3.79
N ASN A 49 -3.65 -6.10 4.81
CA ASN A 49 -4.99 -6.01 5.31
C ASN A 49 -5.99 -6.16 4.18
N THR A 50 -6.17 -7.43 3.76
CA THR A 50 -7.15 -7.79 2.76
C THR A 50 -8.47 -8.13 3.42
N GLU A 51 -9.55 -7.83 2.72
CA GLU A 51 -10.90 -8.13 3.15
C GLU A 51 -11.65 -8.62 1.92
N SER A 52 -12.36 -9.75 2.04
CA SER A 52 -13.02 -10.36 0.88
C SER A 52 -14.39 -10.87 1.27
N ASP A 53 -15.36 -10.60 0.39
CA ASP A 53 -16.69 -11.20 0.43
C ASP A 53 -16.79 -12.20 -0.71
N TRP A 54 -17.16 -13.44 -0.40
CA TRP A 54 -17.16 -14.54 -1.35
C TRP A 54 -18.55 -14.97 -1.77
N ASN A 55 -18.71 -15.28 -3.06
CA ASN A 55 -19.90 -15.89 -3.63
C ASN A 55 -19.54 -17.23 -4.24
N ASP A 56 -20.29 -18.25 -3.88
CA ASP A 56 -20.12 -19.60 -4.42
C ASP A 56 -20.74 -19.68 -5.84
N LEU A 57 -19.95 -20.11 -6.80
CA LEU A 57 -20.39 -20.33 -8.18
C LEU A 57 -20.65 -21.81 -8.48
N GLY A 58 -20.44 -22.69 -7.50
CA GLY A 58 -20.57 -24.14 -7.63
C GLY A 58 -19.30 -24.83 -8.14
N TYR A 59 -19.24 -26.15 -7.98
CA TYR A 59 -18.14 -27.00 -8.45
C TYR A 59 -16.76 -26.57 -7.90
N GLY A 60 -16.69 -26.03 -6.67
CA GLY A 60 -15.45 -25.60 -6.05
C GLY A 60 -14.95 -24.25 -6.54
N VAL A 61 -15.73 -23.52 -7.29
CA VAL A 61 -15.39 -22.19 -7.82
C VAL A 61 -16.08 -21.11 -6.99
N GLN A 62 -15.33 -20.12 -6.54
CA GLN A 62 -15.86 -18.97 -5.84
C GLN A 62 -15.37 -17.68 -6.49
N LYS A 63 -16.15 -16.61 -6.33
CA LYS A 63 -15.77 -15.27 -6.76
C LYS A 63 -15.82 -14.33 -5.57
N SER A 64 -14.76 -13.54 -5.38
CA SER A 64 -14.73 -12.53 -4.34
C SER A 64 -14.91 -11.12 -4.88
N GLU A 65 -15.44 -10.26 -4.01
CA GLU A 65 -15.22 -8.83 -4.07
C GLU A 65 -14.26 -8.50 -2.92
N SER A 66 -13.08 -8.00 -3.27
CA SER A 66 -11.97 -7.87 -2.33
C SER A 66 -11.47 -6.44 -2.22
N LEU A 67 -10.94 -6.11 -1.04
CA LEU A 67 -10.23 -4.87 -0.76
C LEU A 67 -8.83 -5.21 -0.28
N ILE A 68 -7.86 -4.43 -0.69
CA ILE A 68 -6.50 -4.49 -0.19
C ILE A 68 -6.01 -3.08 0.17
N THR A 69 -5.36 -2.96 1.31
CA THR A 69 -4.86 -1.67 1.81
C THR A 69 -3.35 -1.60 1.62
N ILE A 70 -2.89 -0.52 0.99
CA ILE A 70 -1.47 -0.24 0.74
C ILE A 70 -1.11 1.02 1.50
N ARG A 71 -0.06 0.96 2.33
CA ARG A 71 0.41 2.11 3.09
C ARG A 71 1.82 2.49 2.66
N LEU A 72 2.03 3.75 2.30
CA LEU A 72 3.33 4.34 2.10
C LEU A 72 3.67 5.18 3.33
N ALA A 73 4.76 4.87 4.00
CA ALA A 73 5.22 5.61 5.17
C ALA A 73 6.55 6.29 4.87
N VAL A 74 6.63 7.57 5.23
CA VAL A 74 7.83 8.38 5.03
C VAL A 74 8.17 9.14 6.31
N ASP A 75 9.45 9.39 6.54
CA ASP A 75 9.90 10.22 7.63
C ASP A 75 9.85 11.71 7.23
N CYS A 76 9.54 12.56 8.18
CA CYS A 76 9.29 13.99 7.97
C CYS A 76 10.15 14.84 8.91
N TYR A 77 11.47 14.67 8.83
CA TYR A 77 12.39 15.41 9.69
C TYR A 77 12.70 16.82 9.19
N ASP A 78 12.40 17.12 7.93
CA ASP A 78 12.64 18.43 7.35
C ASP A 78 11.55 19.43 7.73
N ASP A 79 11.94 20.70 7.90
CA ASP A 79 10.99 21.78 8.04
C ASP A 79 10.32 22.06 6.68
N THR A 80 9.00 21.96 6.64
CA THR A 80 8.21 22.08 5.41
C THR A 80 7.29 23.31 5.38
N HIS A 81 7.53 24.30 6.24
CA HIS A 81 6.84 25.59 6.14
C HIS A 81 7.09 26.21 4.76
N TYR A 82 6.11 26.92 4.24
CA TYR A 82 6.26 27.61 2.97
C TYR A 82 7.47 28.53 2.91
N THR A 83 7.78 29.19 4.03
CA THR A 83 8.89 30.15 4.15
C THR A 83 10.22 29.54 4.57
N SER A 84 10.27 28.21 4.83
CA SER A 84 11.48 27.55 5.30
C SER A 84 12.53 27.30 4.21
N GLY A 85 12.11 27.32 2.94
CA GLY A 85 12.97 26.93 1.81
C GLY A 85 13.01 25.43 1.57
N THR A 86 12.43 24.62 2.46
CA THR A 86 12.38 23.14 2.35
C THR A 86 10.97 22.59 2.17
N TYR A 87 9.98 23.44 1.94
CA TYR A 87 8.60 23.00 1.71
C TYR A 87 8.47 22.02 0.52
N GLN A 88 9.44 22.02 -0.40
CA GLN A 88 9.53 21.07 -1.52
C GLN A 88 9.55 19.62 -1.03
N LYS A 89 10.02 19.35 0.18
CA LYS A 89 10.03 18.02 0.77
C LYS A 89 8.60 17.47 0.96
N ALA A 90 7.66 18.33 1.35
CA ALA A 90 6.24 17.95 1.43
C ALA A 90 5.71 17.57 0.05
N LYS A 91 6.05 18.35 -0.99
CA LYS A 91 5.69 18.07 -2.37
C LYS A 91 6.28 16.75 -2.87
N GLU A 92 7.54 16.47 -2.55
CA GLU A 92 8.21 15.21 -2.92
C GLU A 92 7.50 14.00 -2.34
N ARG A 93 7.06 14.08 -1.07
CA ARG A 93 6.30 12.99 -0.43
C ARG A 93 4.95 12.76 -1.12
N LEU A 94 4.23 13.83 -1.44
CA LEU A 94 2.96 13.74 -2.16
C LEU A 94 3.13 13.18 -3.57
N LEU A 95 4.20 13.55 -4.27
CA LEU A 95 4.52 13.01 -5.59
C LEU A 95 4.87 11.53 -5.52
N LYS A 96 5.54 11.08 -4.46
CA LYS A 96 5.83 9.66 -4.25
C LYS A 96 4.54 8.86 -4.03
N ALA A 97 3.61 9.39 -3.25
CA ALA A 97 2.29 8.77 -3.07
C ALA A 97 1.52 8.70 -4.40
N LYS A 98 1.62 9.74 -5.22
CA LYS A 98 0.99 9.78 -6.55
C LYS A 98 1.62 8.77 -7.51
N GLU A 99 2.93 8.60 -7.45
CA GLU A 99 3.64 7.60 -8.26
C GLU A 99 3.17 6.18 -7.89
N LEU A 100 3.08 5.87 -6.61
CA LEU A 100 2.57 4.58 -6.13
C LEU A 100 1.15 4.33 -6.65
N TYR A 101 0.29 5.32 -6.58
CA TYR A 101 -1.05 5.23 -7.16
C TYR A 101 -0.99 4.92 -8.66
N ARG A 102 -0.17 5.63 -9.42
CA ARG A 102 -0.08 5.47 -10.88
C ARG A 102 0.33 4.06 -11.29
N ILE A 103 1.22 3.42 -10.56
CA ILE A 103 1.69 2.08 -10.91
C ILE A 103 0.71 0.98 -10.51
N LEU A 104 -0.17 1.25 -9.55
CA LEU A 104 -1.14 0.26 -9.05
C LEU A 104 -2.53 0.41 -9.68
N GLN A 105 -2.96 1.63 -9.98
CA GLN A 105 -4.28 1.85 -10.58
C GLN A 105 -4.38 1.14 -11.94
N GLY A 106 -5.37 0.29 -12.09
CA GLY A 106 -5.57 -0.47 -13.31
C GLY A 106 -4.63 -1.66 -13.50
N PHE A 107 -3.77 -1.93 -12.54
CA PHE A 107 -2.86 -3.07 -12.62
C PHE A 107 -3.61 -4.39 -12.36
N GLN A 108 -3.50 -5.31 -13.28
CA GLN A 108 -4.07 -6.66 -13.15
C GLN A 108 -3.03 -7.61 -12.58
N CYS A 109 -3.26 -8.07 -11.36
CA CYS A 109 -2.29 -8.90 -10.64
C CYS A 109 -2.21 -10.33 -11.15
N SER A 110 -3.31 -10.88 -11.66
CA SER A 110 -3.37 -12.22 -12.22
C SER A 110 -4.50 -12.31 -13.25
N GLU A 111 -4.52 -13.41 -14.00
CA GLU A 111 -5.59 -13.65 -15.00
C GLU A 111 -6.95 -13.85 -14.33
N GLU A 112 -6.95 -14.35 -13.08
CA GLU A 112 -8.18 -14.59 -12.30
C GLU A 112 -8.66 -13.38 -11.53
N ALA A 113 -7.93 -12.26 -11.59
CA ALA A 113 -8.27 -11.03 -10.88
C ALA A 113 -8.63 -9.92 -11.85
N SER A 114 -9.56 -9.06 -11.44
CA SER A 114 -9.80 -7.81 -12.13
C SER A 114 -8.69 -6.79 -11.79
N PRO A 115 -8.51 -5.75 -12.61
CA PRO A 115 -7.56 -4.70 -12.30
C PRO A 115 -7.86 -4.01 -10.96
N LEU A 116 -6.82 -3.55 -10.29
CA LEU A 116 -6.95 -2.77 -9.05
C LEU A 116 -7.61 -1.42 -9.34
N VAL A 117 -8.58 -1.06 -8.53
CA VAL A 117 -9.27 0.24 -8.61
C VAL A 117 -9.24 0.91 -7.25
N ARG A 118 -8.67 2.12 -7.17
CA ARG A 118 -8.65 2.88 -5.92
C ARG A 118 -10.09 3.27 -5.54
N VAL A 119 -10.49 2.94 -4.31
CA VAL A 119 -11.81 3.25 -3.78
C VAL A 119 -11.78 4.19 -2.60
N LYS A 120 -10.63 4.31 -1.92
CA LYS A 120 -10.48 5.18 -0.76
C LYS A 120 -9.00 5.50 -0.57
N ASN A 121 -8.72 6.72 -0.11
CA ASN A 121 -7.39 7.05 0.38
C ASN A 121 -7.49 8.04 1.54
N ARG A 122 -6.52 8.00 2.42
CA ARG A 122 -6.36 8.96 3.52
C ARG A 122 -4.89 9.10 3.85
N ASP A 123 -4.53 10.20 4.49
CA ASP A 123 -3.22 10.33 5.07
C ASP A 123 -3.33 10.69 6.55
N TYR A 124 -2.31 10.35 7.31
CA TYR A 124 -2.25 10.62 8.74
C TYR A 124 -0.80 10.59 9.20
N SER A 125 -0.58 11.06 10.42
CA SER A 125 0.74 11.09 11.04
C SER A 125 0.84 10.05 12.16
N MET A 126 2.02 9.48 12.31
CA MET A 126 2.38 8.58 13.39
C MET A 126 3.46 9.24 14.25
N PRO A 127 3.62 8.84 15.54
CA PRO A 127 4.68 9.38 16.40
C PRO A 127 6.07 9.26 15.76
N GLY A 128 6.95 10.18 16.07
CA GLY A 128 8.32 10.19 15.54
C GLY A 128 8.44 10.83 14.16
N ASN A 129 7.54 11.76 13.81
CA ASN A 129 7.55 12.47 12.53
C ASN A 129 7.39 11.56 11.32
N ILE A 130 6.47 10.61 11.41
CA ILE A 130 6.15 9.70 10.32
C ILE A 130 4.84 10.12 9.68
N LYS A 131 4.83 10.24 8.35
CA LYS A 131 3.64 10.51 7.55
C LYS A 131 3.26 9.25 6.78
N VAL A 132 1.98 8.87 6.86
CA VAL A 132 1.46 7.67 6.19
C VAL A 132 0.41 8.08 5.16
N TYR A 133 0.57 7.56 3.95
CA TYR A 133 -0.41 7.68 2.87
C TYR A 133 -1.01 6.29 2.63
N GLU A 134 -2.29 6.15 2.95
CA GLU A 134 -2.99 4.89 2.90
C GLU A 134 -4.00 4.88 1.75
N THR A 135 -3.97 3.85 0.95
CA THR A 135 -4.89 3.69 -0.18
C THR A 135 -5.52 2.30 -0.15
N VAL A 136 -6.82 2.25 -0.35
CA VAL A 136 -7.57 1.00 -0.46
C VAL A 136 -7.96 0.80 -1.92
N TYR A 137 -7.61 -0.39 -2.44
CA TYR A 137 -7.96 -0.81 -3.80
C TYR A 137 -8.99 -1.93 -3.74
N SER A 138 -9.96 -1.89 -4.67
CA SER A 138 -10.89 -2.99 -4.86
C SER A 138 -10.49 -3.81 -6.08
N PHE A 139 -10.81 -5.09 -6.04
CA PHE A 139 -10.66 -6.02 -7.16
C PHE A 139 -11.56 -7.23 -6.96
N THR A 140 -11.83 -7.96 -8.03
CA THR A 140 -12.52 -9.25 -7.96
C THR A 140 -11.52 -10.36 -8.21
N LEU A 141 -11.75 -11.50 -7.59
CA LEU A 141 -10.89 -12.67 -7.73
C LEU A 141 -11.74 -13.91 -7.92
N HIS A 142 -11.40 -14.73 -8.93
CA HIS A 142 -11.95 -16.07 -9.11
C HIS A 142 -11.02 -17.06 -8.45
N ASP A 143 -11.57 -17.90 -7.59
CA ASP A 143 -10.80 -18.93 -6.88
C ASP A 143 -11.39 -20.30 -7.23
N GLU A 144 -10.59 -21.13 -7.88
CA GLU A 144 -10.92 -22.49 -8.29
C GLU A 144 -10.10 -23.53 -7.51
N SER A 145 -9.46 -23.11 -6.39
CA SER A 145 -8.51 -23.95 -5.67
C SER A 145 -9.13 -25.08 -4.85
N ALA A 146 -10.45 -25.05 -4.65
CA ALA A 146 -11.14 -26.09 -3.87
C ALA A 146 -11.78 -27.16 -4.72
#